data_eaeb35ff0357c57265a95d6a6eb82436
#
_entry.id   eaeb35ff0357c57265a95d6a6eb82436
#
_cell.length_a   1.000
_cell.length_b   1.000
_cell.length_c   1.000
_cell.angle_alpha   90.00
_cell.angle_beta   90.00
_cell.angle_gamma   90.00
#
_symmetry.space_group_name_H-M   'P 1'
#
loop_
_entity.id
_entity.type
_entity.pdbx_description
1 polymer ?
#
loop_
_entity_poly.entity_id
_entity_poly.type
_entity_poly.pdbx_seq_one_letter_code
_entity_poly.pdbx_strand_id
1 'polypeptide(L)'
;MADAVMTYRLVVKEVALKHGVHASFMPKPIRDVDGSGMHVHISLFRDDENAFFDENDPLGFGLSQTAKHYIAGLLKYAPEMTLITNQYVNSYKRLIPGFEAPLYVTWANRNRNALVRVPLYKPGKANSARFEYRSPDPACNPYLVFAVLLGAGLRGIEDELELEPPLTDDLSTMSEAEALAAGYRMLPGDLHEAIELFEHSELMREILGDEMHRFIVENKKEEWRSYRSQVTQWELDRYFPIL
;
A
#
# COMPACT_ATOMS: atom_id res chain seq x y z
N MET A 1 10.32 -5.08 14.03
CA MET A 1 9.49 -5.72 12.98
C MET A 1 10.19 -5.73 11.62
N ALA A 2 10.79 -4.63 11.14
CA ALA A 2 11.49 -4.60 9.85
C ALA A 2 12.59 -5.67 9.75
N ASP A 3 13.45 -5.81 10.76
CA ASP A 3 14.46 -6.89 10.84
C ASP A 3 13.82 -8.28 10.73
N ALA A 4 12.67 -8.48 11.39
CA ALA A 4 11.96 -9.75 11.34
C ALA A 4 11.46 -10.09 9.92
N VAL A 5 10.99 -9.10 9.16
CA VAL A 5 10.58 -9.27 7.75
C VAL A 5 11.79 -9.64 6.88
N MET A 6 12.94 -8.97 7.07
CA MET A 6 14.16 -9.28 6.32
C MET A 6 14.68 -10.68 6.64
N THR A 7 14.72 -11.04 7.92
CA THR A 7 15.09 -12.39 8.37
C THR A 7 14.14 -13.45 7.81
N TYR A 8 12.83 -13.19 7.86
CA TYR A 8 11.81 -14.10 7.31
C TYR A 8 12.06 -14.37 5.82
N ARG A 9 12.28 -13.33 5.01
CA ARG A 9 12.56 -13.49 3.58
C ARG A 9 13.80 -14.35 3.33
N LEU A 10 14.87 -14.13 4.10
CA LEU A 10 16.09 -14.93 4.00
C LEU A 10 15.81 -16.39 4.34
N VAL A 11 15.21 -16.64 5.51
CA VAL A 11 14.95 -18.00 5.99
C VAL A 11 14.06 -18.77 5.01
N VAL A 12 12.99 -18.16 4.51
CA VAL A 12 12.08 -18.80 3.54
C VAL A 12 12.82 -19.19 2.26
N LYS A 13 13.67 -18.31 1.72
CA LYS A 13 14.47 -18.61 0.52
C LYS A 13 15.45 -19.76 0.75
N GLU A 14 16.19 -19.73 1.86
CA GLU A 14 17.17 -20.75 2.21
C GLU A 14 16.51 -22.12 2.44
N VAL A 15 15.37 -22.14 3.14
CA VAL A 15 14.64 -23.40 3.36
C VAL A 15 14.09 -23.94 2.05
N ALA A 16 13.51 -23.11 1.19
CA ALA A 16 13.02 -23.51 -0.12
C ALA A 16 14.12 -24.16 -0.97
N LEU A 17 15.31 -23.56 -1.02
CA LEU A 17 16.46 -24.12 -1.75
C LEU A 17 16.85 -25.51 -1.24
N LYS A 18 16.83 -25.75 0.09
CA LYS A 18 17.08 -27.08 0.66
C LYS A 18 16.06 -28.15 0.23
N HIS A 19 14.87 -27.71 -0.15
CA HIS A 19 13.80 -28.60 -0.67
C HIS A 19 13.74 -28.65 -2.21
N GLY A 20 14.74 -28.08 -2.90
CA GLY A 20 14.82 -28.10 -4.36
C GLY A 20 13.77 -27.22 -5.06
N VAL A 21 13.19 -26.24 -4.35
CA VAL A 21 12.21 -25.29 -4.87
C VAL A 21 12.71 -23.85 -4.70
N HIS A 22 12.16 -22.93 -5.50
CA HIS A 22 12.46 -21.51 -5.41
C HIS A 22 11.32 -20.74 -4.74
N ALA A 23 11.62 -19.98 -3.69
CA ALA A 23 10.67 -19.04 -3.07
C ALA A 23 10.88 -17.62 -3.62
N SER A 24 9.81 -17.04 -4.15
CA SER A 24 9.81 -15.69 -4.70
C SER A 24 8.93 -14.76 -3.86
N PHE A 25 9.42 -13.55 -3.59
CA PHE A 25 8.67 -12.44 -3.00
C PHE A 25 8.26 -11.41 -4.07
N MET A 26 8.26 -11.80 -5.33
CA MET A 26 7.80 -10.97 -6.44
C MET A 26 6.29 -10.67 -6.30
N PRO A 27 5.85 -9.41 -6.46
CA PRO A 27 4.45 -9.01 -6.27
C PRO A 27 3.46 -9.74 -7.17
N LYS A 28 3.80 -9.95 -8.45
CA LYS A 28 2.96 -10.62 -9.45
C LYS A 28 3.81 -11.53 -10.36
N PRO A 29 4.19 -12.72 -9.88
CA PRO A 29 5.03 -13.63 -10.68
C PRO A 29 4.26 -14.37 -11.77
N ILE A 30 2.95 -14.57 -11.62
CA ILE A 30 2.09 -15.31 -12.54
C ILE A 30 0.93 -14.43 -12.98
N ARG A 31 0.65 -14.40 -14.29
CA ARG A 31 -0.28 -13.45 -14.91
C ARG A 31 -1.71 -13.56 -14.40
N ASP A 32 -2.29 -14.75 -14.42
CA ASP A 32 -3.74 -14.97 -14.30
C ASP A 32 -4.15 -15.49 -12.91
N VAL A 33 -3.31 -15.29 -11.89
CA VAL A 33 -3.58 -15.63 -10.49
C VAL A 33 -3.31 -14.44 -9.60
N ASP A 34 -3.85 -14.43 -8.37
CA ASP A 34 -3.60 -13.36 -7.41
C ASP A 34 -2.11 -13.15 -7.15
N GLY A 35 -1.73 -11.90 -6.92
CA GLY A 35 -0.38 -11.53 -6.52
C GLY A 35 -0.17 -11.69 -5.01
N SER A 36 1.05 -11.38 -4.56
CA SER A 36 1.42 -11.39 -3.15
C SER A 36 1.36 -9.99 -2.55
N GLY A 37 0.68 -9.83 -1.43
CA GLY A 37 0.64 -8.61 -0.62
C GLY A 37 1.37 -8.76 0.71
N MET A 38 1.81 -7.65 1.28
CA MET A 38 2.36 -7.56 2.63
C MET A 38 1.54 -6.52 3.42
N HIS A 39 0.40 -6.92 3.95
CA HIS A 39 -0.43 -6.00 4.73
C HIS A 39 0.26 -5.59 6.04
N VAL A 40 0.25 -4.31 6.34
CA VAL A 40 0.84 -3.77 7.56
C VAL A 40 -0.26 -3.41 8.55
N HIS A 41 -0.28 -4.11 9.68
CA HIS A 41 -1.17 -3.80 10.79
C HIS A 41 -0.53 -2.76 11.70
N ILE A 42 -1.29 -1.72 12.01
CA ILE A 42 -0.83 -0.56 12.77
C ILE A 42 -1.75 -0.32 13.96
N SER A 43 -1.15 -0.07 15.12
CA SER A 43 -1.78 0.46 16.32
C SER A 43 -0.80 1.41 17.02
N LEU A 44 -1.32 2.44 17.68
CA LEU A 44 -0.53 3.32 18.55
C LEU A 44 -0.94 3.08 20.00
N PHE A 45 0.04 3.17 20.89
CA PHE A 45 -0.16 3.08 22.32
C PHE A 45 0.36 4.35 22.99
N ARG A 46 -0.35 4.80 24.00
CA ARG A 46 0.12 5.76 24.99
C ARG A 46 0.23 5.00 26.30
N ASP A 47 1.45 4.78 26.76
CA ASP A 47 1.75 3.83 27.83
C ASP A 47 1.17 2.44 27.50
N ASP A 48 0.29 1.89 28.32
CA ASP A 48 -0.34 0.57 28.12
C ASP A 48 -1.74 0.65 27.47
N GLU A 49 -2.21 1.85 27.09
CA GLU A 49 -3.52 2.05 26.49
C GLU A 49 -3.42 2.23 24.97
N ASN A 50 -4.32 1.52 24.26
CA ASN A 50 -4.41 1.63 22.81
C ASN A 50 -5.06 2.97 22.41
N ALA A 51 -4.27 3.86 21.84
CA ALA A 51 -4.71 5.19 21.44
C ALA A 51 -5.69 5.20 20.26
N PHE A 52 -5.85 4.07 19.57
CA PHE A 52 -6.78 3.95 18.43
C PHE A 52 -8.19 3.50 18.84
N PHE A 53 -8.38 3.09 20.11
CA PHE A 53 -9.65 2.57 20.56
C PHE A 53 -10.53 3.65 21.19
N ASP A 54 -11.83 3.65 20.83
CA ASP A 54 -12.88 4.41 21.50
C ASP A 54 -14.17 3.58 21.51
N GLU A 55 -14.67 3.19 22.72
CA GLU A 55 -15.90 2.44 22.86
C GLU A 55 -17.16 3.20 22.45
N ASN A 56 -17.08 4.54 22.46
CA ASN A 56 -18.17 5.45 22.14
C ASN A 56 -18.13 5.95 20.68
N ASP A 57 -17.32 5.31 19.81
CA ASP A 57 -17.24 5.70 18.40
C ASP A 57 -18.63 5.71 17.73
N PRO A 58 -19.13 6.87 17.28
CA PRO A 58 -20.47 6.98 16.70
C PRO A 58 -20.64 6.18 15.39
N LEU A 59 -19.55 5.82 14.73
CA LEU A 59 -19.55 4.96 13.54
C LEU A 59 -19.62 3.48 13.87
N GLY A 60 -19.45 3.10 15.15
CA GLY A 60 -19.50 1.72 15.62
C GLY A 60 -18.30 0.86 15.24
N PHE A 61 -17.19 1.45 14.80
CA PHE A 61 -15.97 0.74 14.44
C PHE A 61 -14.97 0.67 15.61
N GLY A 62 -15.26 1.37 16.72
CA GLY A 62 -14.38 1.48 17.88
C GLY A 62 -13.13 2.32 17.62
N LEU A 63 -13.19 3.27 16.69
CA LEU A 63 -12.08 4.14 16.31
C LEU A 63 -12.10 5.45 17.10
N SER A 64 -11.02 5.72 17.80
CA SER A 64 -10.79 7.03 18.42
C SER A 64 -10.57 8.11 17.36
N GLN A 65 -10.66 9.39 17.78
CA GLN A 65 -10.34 10.50 16.89
C GLN A 65 -8.88 10.43 16.40
N THR A 66 -7.95 10.00 17.26
CA THR A 66 -6.54 9.75 16.88
C THR A 66 -6.43 8.73 15.75
N ALA A 67 -7.18 7.63 15.82
CA ALA A 67 -7.21 6.63 14.74
C ALA A 67 -7.76 7.20 13.43
N LYS A 68 -8.84 8.00 13.51
CA LYS A 68 -9.46 8.64 12.35
C LYS A 68 -8.50 9.60 11.66
N HIS A 69 -7.85 10.48 12.41
CA HIS A 69 -6.84 11.38 11.86
C HIS A 69 -5.66 10.63 11.23
N TYR A 70 -5.19 9.57 11.89
CA TYR A 70 -4.11 8.73 11.35
C TYR A 70 -4.50 8.10 10.01
N ILE A 71 -5.68 7.48 9.93
CA ILE A 71 -6.19 6.87 8.68
C ILE A 71 -6.35 7.94 7.60
N ALA A 72 -6.89 9.11 7.94
CA ALA A 72 -7.03 10.23 7.00
C ALA A 72 -5.66 10.66 6.43
N GLY A 73 -4.62 10.71 7.26
CA GLY A 73 -3.25 10.95 6.82
C GLY A 73 -2.75 9.90 5.83
N LEU A 74 -2.94 8.61 6.14
CA LEU A 74 -2.58 7.53 5.22
C LEU A 74 -3.30 7.65 3.87
N LEU A 75 -4.59 7.96 3.87
CA LEU A 75 -5.38 8.09 2.63
C LEU A 75 -4.97 9.34 1.83
N LYS A 76 -4.68 10.45 2.51
CA LYS A 76 -4.23 11.69 1.85
C LYS A 76 -2.95 11.45 1.07
N TYR A 77 -1.96 10.81 1.70
CA TYR A 77 -0.61 10.64 1.16
C TYR A 77 -0.39 9.27 0.48
N ALA A 78 -1.42 8.43 0.35
CA ALA A 78 -1.30 7.11 -0.25
C ALA A 78 -0.68 7.11 -1.65
N PRO A 79 -1.10 7.99 -2.59
CA PRO A 79 -0.48 8.02 -3.92
C PRO A 79 1.01 8.34 -3.88
N GLU A 80 1.42 9.27 -3.03
CA GLU A 80 2.81 9.69 -2.85
C GLU A 80 3.68 8.59 -2.21
N MET A 81 3.11 7.80 -1.29
CA MET A 81 3.79 6.67 -0.64
C MET A 81 3.95 5.45 -1.55
N THR A 82 3.22 5.39 -2.68
CA THR A 82 3.13 4.16 -3.48
C THR A 82 4.49 3.75 -4.04
N LEU A 83 5.38 4.68 -4.38
CA LEU A 83 6.75 4.35 -4.81
C LEU A 83 7.54 3.56 -3.75
N ILE A 84 7.24 3.75 -2.47
CA ILE A 84 7.89 3.05 -1.36
C ILE A 84 7.18 1.73 -1.04
N THR A 85 5.86 1.72 -1.05
CA THR A 85 5.05 0.53 -0.72
C THR A 85 5.03 -0.49 -1.86
N ASN A 86 5.20 -0.03 -3.11
CA ASN A 86 5.11 -0.78 -4.36
C ASN A 86 6.23 -0.35 -5.32
N GLN A 87 7.47 -0.69 -4.98
CA GLN A 87 8.67 -0.02 -5.49
C GLN A 87 9.18 -0.54 -6.85
N TYR A 88 8.55 -1.55 -7.46
CA TYR A 88 9.02 -2.18 -8.70
C TYR A 88 7.98 -2.07 -9.82
N VAL A 89 8.43 -2.10 -11.08
CA VAL A 89 7.52 -2.23 -12.24
C VAL A 89 6.50 -3.36 -12.05
N ASN A 90 6.94 -4.48 -11.50
CA ASN A 90 6.08 -5.64 -11.25
C ASN A 90 5.03 -5.41 -10.16
N SER A 91 5.25 -4.47 -9.25
CA SER A 91 4.28 -4.09 -8.20
C SER A 91 2.94 -3.63 -8.81
N TYR A 92 3.00 -2.85 -9.87
CA TYR A 92 1.82 -2.30 -10.57
C TYR A 92 1.06 -3.34 -11.38
N LYS A 93 1.69 -4.49 -11.70
CA LYS A 93 1.00 -5.65 -12.27
C LYS A 93 0.15 -6.42 -11.26
N ARG A 94 0.38 -6.20 -9.96
CA ARG A 94 -0.52 -6.64 -8.88
C ARG A 94 -1.68 -5.66 -8.68
N LEU A 95 -1.42 -4.36 -8.81
CA LEU A 95 -2.40 -3.29 -8.60
C LEU A 95 -3.22 -3.06 -9.88
N ILE A 96 -3.97 -4.07 -10.30
CA ILE A 96 -4.86 -4.01 -11.48
C ILE A 96 -6.26 -4.52 -11.11
N PRO A 97 -7.32 -4.07 -11.82
CA PRO A 97 -8.68 -4.55 -11.59
C PRO A 97 -8.82 -6.08 -11.77
N GLY A 98 -9.76 -6.67 -11.03
CA GLY A 98 -10.09 -8.10 -11.13
C GLY A 98 -9.30 -9.03 -10.22
N PHE A 99 -8.42 -8.49 -9.37
CA PHE A 99 -7.66 -9.25 -8.37
C PHE A 99 -7.84 -8.66 -6.97
N GLU A 100 -7.55 -9.43 -5.92
CA GLU A 100 -7.64 -8.97 -4.52
C GLU A 100 -6.50 -8.00 -4.15
N ALA A 101 -6.46 -6.82 -4.78
CA ALA A 101 -5.51 -5.76 -4.48
C ALA A 101 -6.23 -4.41 -4.35
N PRO A 102 -5.83 -3.54 -3.41
CA PRO A 102 -6.45 -2.24 -3.25
C PRO A 102 -5.98 -1.30 -4.38
N LEU A 103 -6.92 -0.82 -5.16
CA LEU A 103 -6.67 0.17 -6.23
C LEU A 103 -7.09 1.57 -5.81
N TYR A 104 -8.17 1.66 -5.04
CA TYR A 104 -8.81 2.91 -4.67
C TYR A 104 -8.38 3.37 -3.28
N VAL A 105 -8.18 4.68 -3.15
CA VAL A 105 -7.77 5.33 -1.90
C VAL A 105 -9.01 5.47 -0.99
N THR A 106 -9.40 4.36 -0.37
CA THR A 106 -10.59 4.25 0.47
C THR A 106 -10.30 3.47 1.75
N TRP A 107 -11.21 3.56 2.71
CA TRP A 107 -11.18 2.70 3.90
C TRP A 107 -12.53 2.02 4.15
N ALA A 108 -12.49 0.86 4.80
CA ALA A 108 -13.69 0.13 5.17
C ALA A 108 -13.40 -0.86 6.32
N ASN A 109 -14.47 -1.42 6.92
CA ASN A 109 -14.30 -2.47 7.93
C ASN A 109 -14.33 -3.89 7.35
N ARG A 110 -15.08 -4.14 6.28
CA ARG A 110 -15.28 -5.49 5.71
C ARG A 110 -14.86 -5.62 4.25
N ASN A 111 -14.81 -4.52 3.51
CA ASN A 111 -14.48 -4.56 2.10
C ASN A 111 -12.99 -4.84 1.90
N ARG A 112 -12.64 -5.91 1.16
CA ARG A 112 -11.26 -6.32 0.88
C ARG A 112 -10.58 -5.47 -0.19
N ASN A 113 -11.34 -4.69 -0.95
CA ASN A 113 -10.82 -3.79 -1.97
C ASN A 113 -10.39 -2.43 -1.40
N ALA A 114 -10.74 -2.13 -0.15
CA ALA A 114 -10.32 -0.91 0.51
C ALA A 114 -8.81 -0.92 0.80
N LEU A 115 -8.17 0.24 0.63
CA LEU A 115 -6.75 0.43 0.92
C LEU A 115 -6.45 0.31 2.40
N VAL A 116 -7.29 0.89 3.24
CA VAL A 116 -7.22 0.74 4.70
C VAL A 116 -8.42 -0.06 5.18
N ARG A 117 -8.16 -1.18 5.82
CA ARG A 117 -9.21 -1.99 6.44
C ARG A 117 -9.13 -1.94 7.96
N VAL A 118 -10.26 -1.69 8.61
CA VAL A 118 -10.42 -1.74 10.06
C VAL A 118 -11.01 -3.10 10.45
N PRO A 119 -10.21 -4.06 10.91
CA PRO A 119 -10.72 -5.37 11.30
C PRO A 119 -11.61 -5.25 12.55
N LEU A 120 -12.66 -6.05 12.61
CA LEU A 120 -13.45 -6.16 13.83
C LEU A 120 -12.57 -6.74 14.95
N TYR A 121 -12.60 -6.11 16.11
CA TYR A 121 -11.99 -6.64 17.33
C TYR A 121 -13.03 -7.40 18.17
N LYS A 122 -12.56 -8.32 18.99
CA LYS A 122 -13.44 -9.06 19.90
C LYS A 122 -13.88 -8.15 21.04
N PRO A 123 -15.15 -8.18 21.47
CA PRO A 123 -15.61 -7.45 22.65
C PRO A 123 -14.69 -7.69 23.86
N GLY A 124 -14.38 -6.64 24.59
CA GLY A 124 -13.48 -6.68 25.76
C GLY A 124 -11.98 -6.73 25.42
N LYS A 125 -11.58 -6.57 24.14
CA LYS A 125 -10.18 -6.55 23.70
C LYS A 125 -9.79 -5.21 23.06
N ALA A 126 -10.01 -4.12 23.78
CA ALA A 126 -9.65 -2.75 23.36
C ALA A 126 -8.21 -2.64 22.85
N ASN A 127 -7.26 -3.27 23.55
CA ASN A 127 -5.85 -3.30 23.15
C ASN A 127 -5.55 -3.99 21.81
N SER A 128 -6.54 -4.68 21.21
CA SER A 128 -6.40 -5.26 19.87
C SER A 128 -6.90 -4.36 18.73
N ALA A 129 -7.42 -3.17 19.05
CA ALA A 129 -7.85 -2.20 18.04
C ALA A 129 -6.68 -1.81 17.15
N ARG A 130 -6.89 -1.91 15.84
CA ARG A 130 -5.90 -1.65 14.81
C ARG A 130 -6.59 -1.46 13.47
N PHE A 131 -5.85 -0.99 12.51
CA PHE A 131 -6.20 -1.10 11.09
C PHE A 131 -5.05 -1.74 10.32
N GLU A 132 -5.32 -2.18 9.10
CA GLU A 132 -4.34 -2.70 8.17
C GLU A 132 -4.24 -1.81 6.93
N TYR A 133 -3.03 -1.46 6.53
CA TYR A 133 -2.73 -0.82 5.26
C TYR A 133 -2.34 -1.90 4.25
N ARG A 134 -3.06 -2.00 3.13
CA ARG A 134 -3.10 -3.20 2.28
C ARG A 134 -2.30 -3.11 0.98
N SER A 135 -1.88 -1.89 0.58
CA SER A 135 -1.13 -1.68 -0.66
C SER A 135 0.23 -2.38 -0.68
N PRO A 136 1.07 -2.36 0.37
CA PRO A 136 2.43 -2.86 0.27
C PRO A 136 2.50 -4.28 -0.26
N ASP A 137 3.52 -4.55 -1.06
CA ASP A 137 3.86 -5.89 -1.52
C ASP A 137 5.10 -6.45 -0.81
N PRO A 138 5.32 -7.77 -0.87
CA PRO A 138 6.39 -8.40 -0.11
C PRO A 138 7.80 -8.13 -0.66
N ALA A 139 7.95 -7.40 -1.78
CA ALA A 139 9.25 -7.01 -2.33
C ALA A 139 9.74 -5.65 -1.80
N CYS A 140 8.85 -4.83 -1.19
CA CYS A 140 9.18 -3.51 -0.68
C CYS A 140 10.27 -3.54 0.41
N ASN A 141 10.94 -2.42 0.63
CA ASN A 141 11.86 -2.25 1.76
C ASN A 141 11.05 -1.98 3.06
N PRO A 142 11.02 -2.91 4.04
CA PRO A 142 10.16 -2.77 5.22
C PRO A 142 10.55 -1.59 6.11
N TYR A 143 11.82 -1.18 6.14
CA TYR A 143 12.26 -0.01 6.92
C TYR A 143 11.66 1.28 6.36
N LEU A 144 11.72 1.45 5.03
CA LEU A 144 11.16 2.62 4.37
C LEU A 144 9.63 2.62 4.44
N VAL A 145 9.00 1.47 4.22
CA VAL A 145 7.53 1.34 4.31
C VAL A 145 7.03 1.75 5.68
N PHE A 146 7.65 1.25 6.75
CA PHE A 146 7.20 1.59 8.11
C PHE A 146 7.45 3.06 8.44
N ALA A 147 8.55 3.64 7.94
CA ALA A 147 8.83 5.06 8.12
C ALA A 147 7.76 5.95 7.46
N VAL A 148 7.42 5.69 6.18
CA VAL A 148 6.45 6.53 5.46
C VAL A 148 5.02 6.33 5.98
N LEU A 149 4.63 5.11 6.38
CA LEU A 149 3.32 4.87 6.99
C LEU A 149 3.19 5.55 8.35
N LEU A 150 4.25 5.52 9.17
CA LEU A 150 4.26 6.23 10.44
C LEU A 150 4.19 7.74 10.23
N GLY A 151 5.05 8.29 9.36
CA GLY A 151 5.11 9.73 9.11
C GLY A 151 3.81 10.28 8.53
N ALA A 152 3.21 9.60 7.52
CA ALA A 152 1.94 10.02 6.95
C ALA A 152 0.79 9.97 7.97
N GLY A 153 0.76 8.95 8.81
CA GLY A 153 -0.26 8.85 9.86
C GLY A 153 -0.09 9.90 10.95
N LEU A 154 1.15 10.17 11.40
CA LEU A 154 1.43 11.23 12.38
C LEU A 154 1.09 12.61 11.82
N ARG A 155 1.42 12.89 10.56
CA ARG A 155 1.01 14.14 9.88
C ARG A 155 -0.52 14.27 9.85
N GLY A 156 -1.25 13.18 9.65
CA GLY A 156 -2.71 13.19 9.74
C GLY A 156 -3.23 13.58 11.12
N ILE A 157 -2.54 13.15 12.20
CA ILE A 157 -2.86 13.56 13.58
C ILE A 157 -2.49 15.02 13.81
N GLU A 158 -1.29 15.44 13.41
CA GLU A 158 -0.79 16.82 13.60
C GLU A 158 -1.67 17.85 12.88
N ASP A 159 -2.10 17.54 11.66
CA ASP A 159 -2.95 18.39 10.83
C ASP A 159 -4.45 18.23 11.18
N GLU A 160 -4.82 17.37 12.14
CA GLU A 160 -6.20 17.04 12.53
C GLU A 160 -7.10 16.72 11.32
N LEU A 161 -6.56 15.93 10.36
CA LEU A 161 -7.26 15.61 9.11
C LEU A 161 -8.55 14.86 9.38
N GLU A 162 -9.64 15.30 8.76
CA GLU A 162 -10.92 14.62 8.85
C GLU A 162 -10.93 13.35 7.99
N LEU A 163 -11.46 12.25 8.55
CA LEU A 163 -11.63 10.99 7.84
C LEU A 163 -12.94 11.01 7.06
N GLU A 164 -12.84 10.83 5.74
CA GLU A 164 -14.00 10.67 4.87
C GLU A 164 -14.86 9.44 5.29
N PRO A 165 -16.15 9.39 4.94
CA PRO A 165 -17.00 8.23 5.22
C PRO A 165 -16.39 6.92 4.69
N PRO A 166 -16.68 5.78 5.37
CA PRO A 166 -16.18 4.50 4.91
C PRO A 166 -16.79 4.10 3.57
N LEU A 167 -16.01 3.36 2.77
CA LEU A 167 -16.49 2.78 1.53
C LEU A 167 -17.66 1.82 1.80
N THR A 168 -18.82 2.11 1.19
CA THR A 168 -20.02 1.27 1.21
C THR A 168 -20.25 0.56 -0.12
N ASP A 169 -19.76 1.13 -1.21
CA ASP A 169 -19.98 0.65 -2.57
C ASP A 169 -19.11 -0.59 -2.87
N ASP A 170 -19.61 -1.43 -3.76
CA ASP A 170 -18.83 -2.52 -4.30
C ASP A 170 -18.08 -2.06 -5.56
N LEU A 171 -16.87 -1.55 -5.37
CA LEU A 171 -16.04 -1.05 -6.47
C LEU A 171 -15.60 -2.16 -7.45
N SER A 172 -15.77 -3.44 -7.10
CA SER A 172 -15.46 -4.54 -8.04
C SER A 172 -16.44 -4.63 -9.21
N THR A 173 -17.62 -4.03 -9.06
CA THR A 173 -18.67 -4.01 -10.10
C THR A 173 -18.64 -2.74 -10.96
N MET A 174 -17.83 -1.76 -10.59
CA MET A 174 -17.69 -0.49 -11.31
C MET A 174 -16.52 -0.55 -12.29
N SER A 175 -16.67 0.09 -13.44
CA SER A 175 -15.53 0.45 -14.27
C SER A 175 -14.70 1.55 -13.61
N GLU A 176 -13.45 1.67 -14.00
CA GLU A 176 -12.56 2.73 -13.52
C GLU A 176 -13.17 4.14 -13.76
N ALA A 177 -13.75 4.36 -14.94
CA ALA A 177 -14.40 5.63 -15.26
C ALA A 177 -15.60 5.94 -14.35
N GLU A 178 -16.41 4.95 -14.00
CA GLU A 178 -17.53 5.11 -13.06
C GLU A 178 -17.03 5.42 -11.64
N ALA A 179 -16.00 4.74 -11.19
CA ALA A 179 -15.41 4.97 -9.87
C ALA A 179 -14.81 6.38 -9.77
N LEU A 180 -14.06 6.82 -10.78
CA LEU A 180 -13.51 8.19 -10.85
C LEU A 180 -14.64 9.25 -10.91
N ALA A 181 -15.70 9.01 -11.68
CA ALA A 181 -16.85 9.91 -11.75
C ALA A 181 -17.60 9.99 -10.40
N ALA A 182 -17.58 8.93 -9.61
CA ALA A 182 -18.12 8.90 -8.24
C ALA A 182 -17.18 9.56 -7.20
N GLY A 183 -16.01 10.06 -7.62
CA GLY A 183 -15.05 10.78 -6.78
C GLY A 183 -14.00 9.89 -6.09
N TYR A 184 -13.96 8.59 -6.38
CA TYR A 184 -12.92 7.71 -5.82
C TYR A 184 -11.57 7.96 -6.48
N ARG A 185 -10.56 8.29 -5.67
CA ARG A 185 -9.18 8.44 -6.12
C ARG A 185 -8.52 7.07 -6.24
N MET A 186 -7.59 6.92 -7.17
CA MET A 186 -6.82 5.70 -7.37
C MET A 186 -5.37 5.85 -6.91
N LEU A 187 -4.73 4.72 -6.62
CA LEU A 187 -3.28 4.65 -6.53
C LEU A 187 -2.67 4.77 -7.94
N PRO A 188 -1.38 5.17 -8.05
CA PRO A 188 -0.68 5.21 -9.35
C PRO A 188 -0.81 3.89 -10.12
N GLY A 189 -1.05 4.00 -11.43
CA GLY A 189 -1.23 2.84 -12.31
C GLY A 189 0.08 2.19 -12.76
N ASP A 190 1.19 2.92 -12.69
CA ASP A 190 2.51 2.41 -13.05
C ASP A 190 3.65 3.04 -12.24
N LEU A 191 4.87 2.55 -12.46
CA LEU A 191 6.06 3.03 -11.75
C LEU A 191 6.37 4.50 -12.10
N HIS A 192 6.08 4.96 -13.31
CA HIS A 192 6.37 6.32 -13.73
C HIS A 192 5.51 7.34 -12.98
N GLU A 193 4.21 7.10 -12.96
CA GLU A 193 3.27 7.93 -12.20
C GLU A 193 3.64 7.99 -10.71
N ALA A 194 4.00 6.84 -10.13
CA ALA A 194 4.43 6.80 -8.73
C ALA A 194 5.74 7.57 -8.48
N ILE A 195 6.69 7.56 -9.44
CA ILE A 195 7.91 8.36 -9.35
C ILE A 195 7.56 9.85 -9.36
N GLU A 196 6.68 10.29 -10.26
CA GLU A 196 6.29 11.71 -10.36
C GLU A 196 5.62 12.20 -9.08
N LEU A 197 4.68 11.43 -8.52
CA LEU A 197 4.00 11.79 -7.28
C LEU A 197 4.96 11.84 -6.08
N PHE A 198 5.87 10.87 -5.98
CA PHE A 198 6.85 10.82 -4.91
C PHE A 198 7.88 11.96 -5.02
N GLU A 199 8.38 12.25 -6.22
CA GLU A 199 9.39 13.28 -6.46
C GLU A 199 8.92 14.67 -6.00
N HIS A 200 7.62 14.96 -6.17
CA HIS A 200 7.03 16.24 -5.79
C HIS A 200 6.48 16.26 -4.34
N SER A 201 6.55 15.15 -3.62
CA SER A 201 6.04 15.06 -2.26
C SER A 201 6.98 15.74 -1.26
N GLU A 202 6.50 16.80 -0.64
CA GLU A 202 7.21 17.46 0.47
C GLU A 202 7.26 16.54 1.69
N LEU A 203 6.17 15.82 1.99
CA LEU A 203 6.12 14.92 3.13
C LEU A 203 7.09 13.74 3.00
N MET A 204 7.20 13.13 1.82
CA MET A 204 8.15 12.02 1.62
C MET A 204 9.60 12.50 1.75
N ARG A 205 9.89 13.72 1.29
CA ARG A 205 11.20 14.36 1.47
C ARG A 205 11.49 14.65 2.94
N GLU A 206 10.52 15.14 3.69
CA GLU A 206 10.64 15.40 5.13
C GLU A 206 10.92 14.12 5.91
N ILE A 207 10.15 13.04 5.65
CA ILE A 207 10.28 11.76 6.37
C ILE A 207 11.61 11.08 6.10
N LEU A 208 12.07 11.07 4.84
CA LEU A 208 13.22 10.28 4.39
C LEU A 208 14.52 11.11 4.35
N GLY A 209 14.42 12.43 4.36
CA GLY A 209 15.53 13.35 4.13
C GLY A 209 15.88 13.50 2.65
N ASP A 210 16.46 14.65 2.29
CA ASP A 210 16.75 15.04 0.90
C ASP A 210 17.61 14.01 0.15
N GLU A 211 18.62 13.45 0.80
CA GLU A 211 19.56 12.52 0.17
C GLU A 211 18.88 11.20 -0.21
N MET A 212 18.16 10.57 0.73
CA MET A 212 17.46 9.32 0.48
C MET A 212 16.33 9.51 -0.54
N HIS A 213 15.56 10.58 -0.41
CA HIS A 213 14.48 10.93 -1.34
C HIS A 213 15.04 11.03 -2.78
N ARG A 214 16.09 11.84 -2.99
CA ARG A 214 16.75 12.00 -4.29
C ARG A 214 17.29 10.67 -4.83
N PHE A 215 17.98 9.89 -3.99
CA PHE A 215 18.53 8.59 -4.39
C PHE A 215 17.44 7.64 -4.89
N ILE A 216 16.30 7.57 -4.18
CA ILE A 216 15.16 6.73 -4.59
C ILE A 216 14.63 7.17 -5.95
N VAL A 217 14.40 8.47 -6.14
CA VAL A 217 13.91 9.03 -7.42
C VAL A 217 14.85 8.68 -8.56
N GLU A 218 16.15 8.95 -8.41
CA GLU A 218 17.14 8.67 -9.46
C GLU A 218 17.21 7.18 -9.80
N ASN A 219 17.24 6.32 -8.80
CA ASN A 219 17.27 4.85 -8.96
C ASN A 219 16.01 4.34 -9.69
N LYS A 220 14.83 4.85 -9.31
CA LYS A 220 13.58 4.39 -9.93
C LYS A 220 13.37 4.97 -11.33
N LYS A 221 13.83 6.15 -11.61
CA LYS A 221 13.88 6.70 -12.97
C LYS A 221 14.76 5.85 -13.90
N GLU A 222 15.88 5.31 -13.39
CA GLU A 222 16.74 4.41 -14.17
C GLU A 222 16.06 3.06 -14.42
N GLU A 223 15.41 2.46 -13.40
CA GLU A 223 14.63 1.24 -13.56
C GLU A 223 13.54 1.41 -14.62
N TRP A 224 12.79 2.53 -14.55
CA TRP A 224 11.74 2.83 -15.52
C TRP A 224 12.29 3.00 -16.95
N ARG A 225 13.41 3.75 -17.13
CA ARG A 225 14.06 3.89 -18.43
C ARG A 225 14.48 2.56 -19.02
N SER A 226 15.07 1.69 -18.20
CA SER A 226 15.47 0.34 -18.61
C SER A 226 14.27 -0.50 -19.01
N TYR A 227 13.19 -0.50 -18.20
CA TYR A 227 11.98 -1.26 -18.50
C TYR A 227 11.29 -0.81 -19.78
N ARG A 228 11.06 0.48 -19.95
CA ARG A 228 10.33 1.03 -21.12
C ARG A 228 11.07 0.85 -22.45
N SER A 229 12.36 0.54 -22.42
CA SER A 229 13.14 0.21 -23.61
C SER A 229 13.06 -1.25 -24.04
N GLN A 230 12.41 -2.10 -23.24
CA GLN A 230 12.26 -3.53 -23.57
C GLN A 230 11.15 -3.72 -24.59
N VAL A 231 11.43 -4.55 -25.62
CA VAL A 231 10.39 -5.06 -26.51
C VAL A 231 9.92 -6.40 -25.93
N THR A 232 8.67 -6.44 -25.52
CA THR A 232 8.10 -7.61 -24.83
C THR A 232 7.56 -8.65 -25.82
N GLN A 233 7.51 -9.92 -25.39
CA GLN A 233 6.88 -10.97 -26.20
C GLN A 233 5.41 -10.64 -26.53
N TRP A 234 4.69 -10.02 -25.59
CA TRP A 234 3.32 -9.57 -25.81
C TRP A 234 3.19 -8.59 -27.00
N GLU A 235 4.12 -7.63 -27.13
CA GLU A 235 4.13 -6.68 -28.24
C GLU A 235 4.41 -7.39 -29.58
N LEU A 236 5.37 -8.32 -29.58
CA LEU A 236 5.68 -9.12 -30.77
C LEU A 236 4.48 -9.97 -31.20
N ASP A 237 3.88 -10.70 -30.28
CA ASP A 237 2.70 -11.54 -30.54
C ASP A 237 1.49 -10.72 -31.00
N ARG A 238 1.33 -9.50 -30.46
CA ARG A 238 0.21 -8.61 -30.76
C ARG A 238 0.35 -7.88 -32.07
N TYR A 239 1.53 -7.38 -32.37
CA TYR A 239 1.72 -6.42 -33.45
C TYR A 239 2.34 -7.01 -34.71
N PHE A 240 3.26 -7.98 -34.64
CA PHE A 240 3.82 -8.62 -35.82
C PHE A 240 2.78 -9.17 -36.82
N PRO A 241 1.67 -9.78 -36.39
CA PRO A 241 0.69 -10.31 -37.33
C PRO A 241 -0.12 -9.24 -38.08
N ILE A 242 -0.09 -7.97 -37.62
CA ILE A 242 -0.97 -6.90 -38.12
C ILE A 242 -0.23 -5.70 -38.68
N LEU A 243 1.07 -5.57 -38.42
CA LEU A 243 1.94 -4.51 -38.91
C LEU A 243 3.04 -5.05 -39.81
#